data_c0feb1bb33c0cb4d0c308832e31c2146
#
_entry.id   c0feb1bb33c0cb4d0c308832e31c2146
#
_cell.length_a   1.000
_cell.length_b   1.000
_cell.length_c   1.000
_cell.angle_alpha   90.00
_cell.angle_beta   90.00
_cell.angle_gamma   90.00
#
_symmetry.space_group_name_H-M   'P 1'
#
loop_
_entity.id
_entity.type
_entity.pdbx_description
1 polymer ?
#
loop_
_entity_poly.entity_id
_entity_poly.type
_entity_poly.pdbx_seq_one_letter_code
_entity_poly.pdbx_strand_id
1 'polypeptide(L)'
;MSEFQQNPYAAGVVQKENVHTDVEAIRHQYLSHEASIKSIGILYILSGAFAVLAGFGYVIAAVNLFNTPTQAGQPPNDALAGFLLVAGPIVIMLGAGQIAVAIGLRKLAPWSKIPTAVLAGIGLLFFPVGTLINGYVLYLLLSEKGTMVFSPQYKEVIRQTPHIKYKTSIIVLVLLGILVLFILIAISALVFGA
;
A
#
# COMPACT_ATOMS: atom_id res chain seq x y z
N MET A 1 33.79 56.07 -15.33
CA MET A 1 33.05 55.54 -14.19
C MET A 1 31.68 55.16 -14.72
N SER A 2 31.44 53.88 -15.01
CA SER A 2 30.16 53.37 -15.45
C SER A 2 29.36 52.92 -14.23
N GLU A 3 28.34 53.71 -13.83
CA GLU A 3 27.38 53.28 -12.85
C GLU A 3 26.64 52.04 -13.38
N PHE A 4 26.89 50.91 -12.72
CA PHE A 4 26.05 49.74 -12.89
C PHE A 4 24.65 50.08 -12.34
N GLN A 5 23.71 50.43 -13.24
CA GLN A 5 22.28 50.52 -12.90
C GLN A 5 21.82 49.15 -12.46
N GLN A 6 21.78 48.91 -11.15
CA GLN A 6 21.13 47.75 -10.56
C GLN A 6 19.63 47.82 -10.90
N ASN A 7 19.18 46.96 -11.80
CA ASN A 7 17.76 46.83 -12.12
C ASN A 7 17.01 46.34 -10.87
N PRO A 8 16.20 47.17 -10.21
CA PRO A 8 15.51 46.76 -8.96
C PRO A 8 14.54 45.59 -9.16
N TYR A 9 14.19 45.26 -10.39
CA TYR A 9 13.34 44.11 -10.74
C TYR A 9 14.12 42.81 -10.95
N ALA A 10 15.44 42.87 -11.13
CA ALA A 10 16.26 41.68 -11.34
C ALA A 10 16.38 40.83 -10.08
N ALA A 11 16.44 41.44 -8.90
CA ALA A 11 16.57 40.74 -7.62
C ALA A 11 15.36 39.82 -7.34
N GLY A 12 14.15 40.26 -7.66
CA GLY A 12 12.93 39.45 -7.45
C GLY A 12 12.83 38.26 -8.39
N VAL A 13 13.33 38.35 -9.61
CA VAL A 13 13.34 37.27 -10.60
C VAL A 13 14.36 36.22 -10.22
N VAL A 14 15.58 36.63 -9.86
CA VAL A 14 16.67 35.71 -9.45
C VAL A 14 16.30 34.96 -8.16
N GLN A 15 15.65 35.62 -7.19
CA GLN A 15 15.25 34.98 -5.95
C GLN A 15 14.13 33.95 -6.17
N LYS A 16 13.19 34.20 -7.10
CA LYS A 16 12.11 33.30 -7.45
C LYS A 16 12.63 32.07 -8.20
N GLU A 17 13.61 32.23 -9.07
CA GLU A 17 14.25 31.16 -9.83
C GLU A 17 15.05 30.23 -8.90
N ASN A 18 15.81 30.78 -7.95
CA ASN A 18 16.56 29.99 -6.98
C ASN A 18 15.63 29.16 -6.06
N VAL A 19 14.52 29.73 -5.59
CA VAL A 19 13.55 28.99 -4.75
C VAL A 19 12.89 27.84 -5.51
N HIS A 20 12.57 28.02 -6.79
CA HIS A 20 12.00 26.94 -7.61
C HIS A 20 13.02 25.79 -7.81
N THR A 21 14.26 26.13 -8.08
CA THR A 21 15.35 25.14 -8.27
C THR A 21 15.58 24.34 -6.99
N ASP A 22 15.55 24.98 -5.83
CA ASP A 22 15.71 24.31 -4.53
C ASP A 22 14.53 23.35 -4.24
N VAL A 23 13.28 23.75 -4.52
CA VAL A 23 12.10 22.91 -4.30
C VAL A 23 12.10 21.70 -5.23
N GLU A 24 12.50 21.87 -6.48
CA GLU A 24 12.66 20.76 -7.43
C GLU A 24 13.78 19.80 -7.04
N ALA A 25 14.90 20.30 -6.55
CA ALA A 25 15.99 19.48 -6.03
C ALA A 25 15.54 18.60 -4.86
N ILE A 26 14.81 19.19 -3.90
CA ILE A 26 14.18 18.43 -2.79
C ILE A 26 13.23 17.36 -3.35
N ARG A 27 12.40 17.71 -4.34
CA ARG A 27 11.48 16.76 -4.95
C ARG A 27 12.20 15.57 -5.57
N HIS A 28 13.25 15.80 -6.36
CA HIS A 28 14.05 14.77 -6.99
C HIS A 28 14.75 13.86 -5.98
N GLN A 29 15.23 14.41 -4.87
CA GLN A 29 15.92 13.65 -3.82
C GLN A 29 15.00 12.60 -3.16
N TYR A 30 13.72 12.93 -2.98
CA TYR A 30 12.76 12.05 -2.27
C TYR A 30 11.79 11.31 -3.20
N LEU A 31 11.79 11.60 -4.50
CA LEU A 31 10.83 11.07 -5.48
C LEU A 31 10.81 9.54 -5.54
N SER A 32 11.97 8.90 -5.51
CA SER A 32 12.08 7.43 -5.53
C SER A 32 11.49 6.81 -4.27
N HIS A 33 11.74 7.42 -3.11
CA HIS A 33 11.22 6.95 -1.83
C HIS A 33 9.69 7.11 -1.73
N GLU A 34 9.16 8.25 -2.18
CA GLU A 34 7.74 8.50 -2.32
C GLU A 34 7.07 7.46 -3.23
N ALA A 35 7.68 7.16 -4.38
CA ALA A 35 7.16 6.19 -5.32
C ALA A 35 7.12 4.78 -4.70
N SER A 36 8.14 4.39 -3.94
CA SER A 36 8.18 3.12 -3.23
C SER A 36 7.04 3.00 -2.20
N ILE A 37 6.82 4.05 -1.40
CA ILE A 37 5.72 4.08 -0.42
C ILE A 37 4.35 3.97 -1.12
N LYS A 38 4.14 4.70 -2.20
CA LYS A 38 2.89 4.63 -2.98
C LYS A 38 2.68 3.26 -3.63
N SER A 39 3.76 2.59 -4.07
CA SER A 39 3.71 1.24 -4.63
C SER A 39 3.33 0.20 -3.57
N ILE A 40 3.87 0.31 -2.36
CA ILE A 40 3.45 -0.52 -1.21
C ILE A 40 1.95 -0.31 -0.92
N GLY A 41 1.47 0.94 -1.00
CA GLY A 41 0.04 1.22 -0.87
C GLY A 41 -0.81 0.48 -1.90
N ILE A 42 -0.35 0.30 -3.15
CA ILE A 42 -1.05 -0.50 -4.16
C ILE A 42 -1.09 -1.97 -3.77
N LEU A 43 0.04 -2.54 -3.33
CA LEU A 43 0.12 -3.92 -2.87
C LEU A 43 -0.81 -4.18 -1.68
N TYR A 44 -0.90 -3.23 -0.75
CA TYR A 44 -1.79 -3.33 0.41
C TYR A 44 -3.27 -3.22 0.02
N ILE A 45 -3.65 -2.41 -1.00
CA ILE A 45 -5.00 -2.41 -1.55
C ILE A 45 -5.33 -3.79 -2.12
N LEU A 46 -4.42 -4.34 -2.92
CA LEU A 46 -4.62 -5.64 -3.56
C LEU A 46 -4.78 -6.74 -2.51
N SER A 47 -3.87 -6.83 -1.55
CA SER A 47 -3.96 -7.85 -0.49
C SER A 47 -5.19 -7.67 0.42
N GLY A 48 -5.59 -6.42 0.71
CA GLY A 48 -6.82 -6.13 1.45
C GLY A 48 -8.08 -6.54 0.68
N ALA A 49 -8.12 -6.30 -0.64
CA ALA A 49 -9.22 -6.77 -1.49
C ALA A 49 -9.32 -8.30 -1.48
N PHE A 50 -8.15 -8.99 -1.52
CA PHE A 50 -8.11 -10.45 -1.38
C PHE A 50 -8.66 -10.93 -0.03
N ALA A 51 -8.25 -10.27 1.06
CA ALA A 51 -8.76 -10.61 2.38
C ALA A 51 -10.28 -10.45 2.47
N VAL A 52 -10.84 -9.38 1.88
CA VAL A 52 -12.29 -9.18 1.82
C VAL A 52 -12.96 -10.31 1.04
N LEU A 53 -12.45 -10.67 -0.13
CA LEU A 53 -13.00 -11.77 -0.94
C LEU A 53 -12.90 -13.12 -0.21
N ALA A 54 -11.77 -13.41 0.43
CA ALA A 54 -11.58 -14.62 1.22
C ALA A 54 -12.56 -14.68 2.40
N GLY A 55 -12.80 -13.56 3.08
CA GLY A 55 -13.75 -13.47 4.17
C GLY A 55 -15.20 -13.77 3.70
N PHE A 56 -15.61 -13.27 2.53
CA PHE A 56 -16.88 -13.67 1.93
C PHE A 56 -16.91 -15.18 1.58
N GLY A 57 -15.79 -15.71 1.06
CA GLY A 57 -15.65 -17.15 0.81
C GLY A 57 -15.85 -17.98 2.08
N TYR A 58 -15.31 -17.54 3.22
CA TYR A 58 -15.51 -18.21 4.51
C TYR A 58 -16.98 -18.23 4.95
N VAL A 59 -17.68 -17.10 4.79
CA VAL A 59 -19.13 -17.04 5.11
C VAL A 59 -19.93 -17.97 4.21
N ILE A 60 -19.67 -17.97 2.91
CA ILE A 60 -20.34 -18.86 1.94
C ILE A 60 -20.05 -20.33 2.29
N ALA A 61 -18.79 -20.67 2.57
CA ALA A 61 -18.40 -22.03 2.96
C ALA A 61 -19.10 -22.46 4.26
N ALA A 62 -19.20 -21.58 5.25
CA ALA A 62 -19.92 -21.84 6.49
C ALA A 62 -21.39 -22.19 6.24
N VAL A 63 -22.10 -21.37 5.43
CA VAL A 63 -23.50 -21.59 5.07
C VAL A 63 -23.68 -22.92 4.34
N ASN A 64 -22.79 -23.25 3.41
CA ASN A 64 -22.82 -24.52 2.69
C ASN A 64 -22.61 -25.71 3.65
N LEU A 65 -21.66 -25.64 4.57
CA LEU A 65 -21.41 -26.69 5.56
C LEU A 65 -22.61 -26.92 6.48
N PHE A 66 -23.31 -25.87 6.93
CA PHE A 66 -24.54 -26.01 7.72
C PHE A 66 -25.69 -26.67 6.95
N ASN A 67 -25.75 -26.44 5.63
CA ASN A 67 -26.82 -27.01 4.78
C ASN A 67 -26.45 -28.40 4.26
N THR A 68 -25.24 -28.91 4.45
CA THR A 68 -24.83 -30.23 4.00
C THR A 68 -25.15 -31.27 5.07
N PRO A 69 -25.98 -32.30 4.76
CA PRO A 69 -26.28 -33.35 5.72
C PRO A 69 -25.01 -34.11 6.15
N THR A 70 -24.81 -34.26 7.45
CA THR A 70 -23.72 -35.07 7.98
C THR A 70 -23.96 -36.54 7.63
N GLN A 71 -23.00 -37.16 6.95
CA GLN A 71 -23.08 -38.59 6.63
C GLN A 71 -22.82 -39.43 7.89
N ALA A 72 -23.51 -40.59 7.97
CA ALA A 72 -23.34 -41.48 9.11
C ALA A 72 -21.86 -41.89 9.27
N GLY A 73 -21.29 -41.64 10.45
CA GLY A 73 -19.90 -41.94 10.78
C GLY A 73 -18.91 -40.81 10.57
N GLN A 74 -19.33 -39.64 10.07
CA GLN A 74 -18.49 -38.44 9.98
C GLN A 74 -18.73 -37.49 11.20
N PRO A 75 -17.68 -36.78 11.66
CA PRO A 75 -17.89 -35.77 12.69
C PRO A 75 -18.77 -34.63 12.16
N PRO A 76 -19.64 -34.03 13.00
CA PRO A 76 -20.50 -32.93 12.58
C PRO A 76 -19.65 -31.74 12.10
N ASN A 77 -20.11 -31.15 10.98
CA ASN A 77 -19.43 -29.98 10.37
C ASN A 77 -19.69 -28.67 11.13
N ASP A 78 -20.52 -28.70 12.17
CA ASP A 78 -21.02 -27.50 12.87
C ASP A 78 -19.90 -26.68 13.51
N ALA A 79 -18.88 -27.32 14.07
CA ALA A 79 -17.76 -26.61 14.68
C ALA A 79 -16.93 -25.83 13.65
N LEU A 80 -16.66 -26.45 12.50
CA LEU A 80 -15.94 -25.78 11.40
C LEU A 80 -16.81 -24.67 10.77
N ALA A 81 -18.08 -24.95 10.54
CA ALA A 81 -19.02 -23.98 10.01
C ALA A 81 -19.16 -22.76 10.94
N GLY A 82 -19.29 -23.00 12.25
CA GLY A 82 -19.32 -21.94 13.25
C GLY A 82 -18.03 -21.11 13.29
N PHE A 83 -16.86 -21.77 13.21
CA PHE A 83 -15.58 -21.07 13.13
C PHE A 83 -15.51 -20.18 11.89
N LEU A 84 -15.84 -20.68 10.70
CA LEU A 84 -15.81 -19.93 9.45
C LEU A 84 -16.80 -18.77 9.45
N LEU A 85 -17.98 -18.95 10.06
CA LEU A 85 -18.99 -17.90 10.16
C LEU A 85 -18.52 -16.72 11.02
N VAL A 86 -17.70 -16.97 12.03
CA VAL A 86 -17.11 -15.93 12.88
C VAL A 86 -15.84 -15.36 12.22
N ALA A 87 -14.99 -16.20 11.66
CA ALA A 87 -13.74 -15.79 11.04
C ALA A 87 -13.98 -14.92 9.78
N GLY A 88 -15.01 -15.23 8.99
CA GLY A 88 -15.32 -14.51 7.75
C GLY A 88 -15.49 -13.00 7.94
N PRO A 89 -16.42 -12.54 8.78
CA PRO A 89 -16.59 -11.11 9.09
C PRO A 89 -15.33 -10.44 9.64
N ILE A 90 -14.57 -11.14 10.49
CA ILE A 90 -13.32 -10.61 11.04
C ILE A 90 -12.31 -10.37 9.91
N VAL A 91 -12.14 -11.32 8.99
CA VAL A 91 -11.24 -11.19 7.84
C VAL A 91 -11.69 -10.08 6.89
N ILE A 92 -13.02 -9.92 6.67
CA ILE A 92 -13.56 -8.79 5.89
C ILE A 92 -13.21 -7.45 6.54
N MET A 93 -13.40 -7.31 7.85
CA MET A 93 -13.09 -6.09 8.57
C MET A 93 -11.59 -5.76 8.53
N LEU A 94 -10.73 -6.75 8.70
CA LEU A 94 -9.27 -6.58 8.60
C LEU A 94 -8.86 -6.16 7.20
N GLY A 95 -9.41 -6.79 6.15
CA GLY A 95 -9.16 -6.44 4.75
C GLY A 95 -9.61 -5.02 4.42
N ALA A 96 -10.80 -4.63 4.86
CA ALA A 96 -11.32 -3.27 4.68
C ALA A 96 -10.44 -2.22 5.41
N GLY A 97 -10.04 -2.50 6.65
CA GLY A 97 -9.12 -1.67 7.40
C GLY A 97 -7.76 -1.53 6.70
N GLN A 98 -7.22 -2.61 6.15
CA GLN A 98 -5.98 -2.60 5.38
C GLN A 98 -6.11 -1.74 4.12
N ILE A 99 -7.23 -1.79 3.40
CA ILE A 99 -7.49 -0.91 2.24
C ILE A 99 -7.53 0.56 2.67
N ALA A 100 -8.19 0.89 3.78
CA ALA A 100 -8.23 2.25 4.29
C ALA A 100 -6.83 2.78 4.62
N VAL A 101 -5.99 1.99 5.29
CA VAL A 101 -4.59 2.32 5.59
C VAL A 101 -3.79 2.49 4.30
N ALA A 102 -3.97 1.63 3.32
CA ALA A 102 -3.31 1.68 2.02
C ALA A 102 -3.66 2.95 1.22
N ILE A 103 -4.91 3.39 1.28
CA ILE A 103 -5.34 4.68 0.68
C ILE A 103 -4.64 5.85 1.39
N GLY A 104 -4.55 5.81 2.72
CA GLY A 104 -3.79 6.78 3.50
C GLY A 104 -2.31 6.82 3.11
N LEU A 105 -1.70 5.66 2.93
CA LEU A 105 -0.31 5.51 2.50
C LEU A 105 -0.07 6.13 1.12
N ARG A 106 -0.94 5.88 0.16
CA ARG A 106 -0.86 6.48 -1.19
C ARG A 106 -1.04 8.00 -1.19
N LYS A 107 -1.83 8.52 -0.26
CA LYS A 107 -2.00 9.97 -0.04
C LYS A 107 -0.89 10.57 0.84
N LEU A 108 0.09 9.78 1.26
CA LEU A 108 1.14 10.17 2.19
C LEU A 108 0.56 10.83 3.46
N ALA A 109 -0.55 10.28 3.94
CA ALA A 109 -1.22 10.80 5.13
C ALA A 109 -0.42 10.39 6.38
N PRO A 110 -0.05 11.33 7.29
CA PRO A 110 0.77 11.01 8.45
C PRO A 110 0.18 9.92 9.35
N TRP A 111 -1.15 9.86 9.47
CA TRP A 111 -1.84 8.86 10.28
C TRP A 111 -1.63 7.42 9.78
N SER A 112 -1.43 7.23 8.46
CA SER A 112 -1.27 5.88 7.89
C SER A 112 0.09 5.25 8.22
N LYS A 113 1.08 6.04 8.65
CA LYS A 113 2.43 5.55 8.98
C LYS A 113 2.40 4.50 10.11
N ILE A 114 1.69 4.79 11.20
CA ILE A 114 1.63 3.91 12.37
C ILE A 114 0.88 2.61 12.09
N PRO A 115 -0.36 2.61 11.56
CA PRO A 115 -1.06 1.38 11.22
C PRO A 115 -0.29 0.52 10.21
N THR A 116 0.36 1.15 9.21
CA THR A 116 1.18 0.40 8.26
C THR A 116 2.38 -0.26 8.93
N ALA A 117 3.05 0.43 9.85
CA ALA A 117 4.17 -0.14 10.61
C ALA A 117 3.73 -1.32 11.49
N VAL A 118 2.54 -1.25 12.10
CA VAL A 118 1.97 -2.35 12.88
C VAL A 118 1.67 -3.56 11.97
N LEU A 119 1.01 -3.34 10.83
CA LEU A 119 0.73 -4.41 9.86
C LEU A 119 2.01 -5.05 9.33
N ALA A 120 3.02 -4.24 9.01
CA ALA A 120 4.33 -4.74 8.58
C ALA A 120 5.04 -5.50 9.72
N GLY A 121 4.93 -5.05 10.98
CA GLY A 121 5.46 -5.74 12.14
C GLY A 121 4.86 -7.15 12.30
N ILE A 122 3.55 -7.28 12.15
CA ILE A 122 2.86 -8.58 12.14
C ILE A 122 3.33 -9.42 10.93
N GLY A 123 3.49 -8.79 9.78
CA GLY A 123 3.96 -9.45 8.56
C GLY A 123 5.37 -10.02 8.64
N LEU A 124 6.24 -9.55 9.57
CA LEU A 124 7.57 -10.13 9.82
C LEU A 124 7.50 -11.58 10.28
N LEU A 125 6.40 -12.00 10.90
CA LEU A 125 6.22 -13.36 11.39
C LEU A 125 6.10 -14.40 10.25
N PHE A 126 5.82 -13.97 9.03
CA PHE A 126 5.67 -14.84 7.87
C PHE A 126 7.01 -15.07 7.16
N PHE A 127 7.90 -15.78 7.82
CA PHE A 127 9.23 -16.14 7.30
C PHE A 127 9.14 -17.12 6.11
N PRO A 128 10.04 -17.00 5.09
CA PRO A 128 11.06 -15.96 4.89
C PRO A 128 10.58 -14.75 4.09
N VAL A 129 9.59 -14.89 3.24
CA VAL A 129 9.15 -13.87 2.27
C VAL A 129 8.50 -12.68 2.98
N GLY A 130 7.62 -12.95 3.95
CA GLY A 130 6.96 -11.91 4.73
C GLY A 130 7.97 -11.06 5.50
N THR A 131 8.98 -11.69 6.09
CA THR A 131 10.04 -10.98 6.82
C THR A 131 10.82 -10.03 5.92
N LEU A 132 11.20 -10.46 4.72
CA LEU A 132 11.95 -9.61 3.78
C LEU A 132 11.12 -8.42 3.28
N ILE A 133 9.88 -8.68 2.85
CA ILE A 133 8.99 -7.63 2.33
C ILE A 133 8.65 -6.63 3.43
N ASN A 134 8.21 -7.10 4.59
CA ASN A 134 7.77 -6.23 5.65
C ASN A 134 8.95 -5.52 6.35
N GLY A 135 10.13 -6.14 6.41
CA GLY A 135 11.37 -5.48 6.83
C GLY A 135 11.69 -4.28 5.93
N TYR A 136 11.57 -4.45 4.60
CA TYR A 136 11.73 -3.34 3.66
C TYR A 136 10.66 -2.25 3.83
N VAL A 137 9.40 -2.63 4.07
CA VAL A 137 8.31 -1.68 4.36
C VAL A 137 8.63 -0.86 5.61
N LEU A 138 9.05 -1.50 6.70
CA LEU A 138 9.44 -0.81 7.93
C LEU A 138 10.62 0.14 7.70
N TYR A 139 11.64 -0.30 6.96
CA TYR A 139 12.76 0.57 6.58
C TYR A 139 12.27 1.82 5.82
N LEU A 140 11.38 1.67 4.84
CA LEU A 140 10.85 2.80 4.09
C LEU A 140 10.06 3.78 4.97
N LEU A 141 9.29 3.28 5.93
CA LEU A 141 8.44 4.10 6.80
C LEU A 141 9.22 4.80 7.92
N LEU A 142 10.20 4.09 8.52
CA LEU A 142 10.91 4.54 9.72
C LEU A 142 12.18 5.31 9.41
N SER A 143 12.70 5.26 8.18
CA SER A 143 13.86 6.03 7.75
C SER A 143 13.61 7.54 7.83
N GLU A 144 14.67 8.33 7.89
CA GLU A 144 14.61 9.78 7.82
C GLU A 144 13.89 10.25 6.56
N LYS A 145 14.16 9.60 5.41
CA LYS A 145 13.48 9.88 4.14
C LYS A 145 11.98 9.58 4.23
N GLY A 146 11.59 8.48 4.88
CA GLY A 146 10.19 8.17 5.14
C GLY A 146 9.52 9.25 5.98
N THR A 147 10.16 9.68 7.06
CA THR A 147 9.63 10.74 7.91
C THR A 147 9.44 12.04 7.15
N MET A 148 10.40 12.43 6.30
CA MET A 148 10.29 13.62 5.45
C MET A 148 9.12 13.51 4.47
N VAL A 149 8.95 12.37 3.78
CA VAL A 149 7.90 12.16 2.78
C VAL A 149 6.49 12.27 3.38
N PHE A 150 6.31 11.91 4.65
CA PHE A 150 5.03 12.09 5.37
C PHE A 150 4.85 13.48 6.00
N SER A 151 5.86 14.36 5.92
CA SER A 151 5.80 15.67 6.54
C SER A 151 4.87 16.65 5.79
N PRO A 152 4.31 17.65 6.47
CA PRO A 152 3.56 18.73 5.83
C PRO A 152 4.41 19.52 4.83
N GLN A 153 5.70 19.71 5.13
CA GLN A 153 6.64 20.41 4.25
C GLN A 153 6.78 19.69 2.90
N TYR A 154 6.92 18.38 2.89
CA TYR A 154 7.03 17.62 1.65
C TYR A 154 5.73 17.65 0.82
N LYS A 155 4.57 17.73 1.46
CA LYS A 155 3.29 17.93 0.74
C LYS A 155 3.26 19.26 0.01
N GLU A 156 3.85 20.31 0.60
CA GLU A 156 3.98 21.61 -0.05
C GLU A 156 4.93 21.51 -1.25
N VAL A 157 6.06 20.82 -1.13
CA VAL A 157 6.96 20.51 -2.25
C VAL A 157 6.21 19.82 -3.39
N ILE A 158 5.39 18.81 -3.09
CA ILE A 158 4.55 18.12 -4.09
C ILE A 158 3.61 19.09 -4.79
N ARG A 159 2.97 20.00 -4.04
CA ARG A 159 2.03 20.98 -4.57
C ARG A 159 2.67 21.98 -5.53
N GLN A 160 3.91 22.37 -5.23
CA GLN A 160 4.69 23.31 -6.04
C GLN A 160 5.33 22.66 -7.27
N THR A 161 5.45 21.32 -7.29
CA THR A 161 6.09 20.57 -8.38
C THR A 161 5.16 19.53 -9.02
N PRO A 162 3.97 19.89 -9.53
CA PRO A 162 3.00 18.94 -10.08
C PRO A 162 3.46 18.29 -11.38
N HIS A 163 4.40 18.92 -12.08
CA HIS A 163 5.00 18.44 -13.33
C HIS A 163 6.00 17.29 -13.09
N ILE A 164 6.60 17.19 -11.89
CA ILE A 164 7.54 16.13 -11.55
C ILE A 164 6.75 14.89 -11.10
N LYS A 165 6.74 13.87 -11.96
CA LYS A 165 6.09 12.59 -11.69
C LYS A 165 7.08 11.45 -11.80
N TYR A 166 6.99 10.50 -10.88
CA TYR A 166 7.74 9.25 -10.99
C TYR A 166 7.16 8.40 -12.11
N LYS A 167 8.02 7.97 -13.03
CA LYS A 167 7.64 6.98 -14.05
C LYS A 167 7.78 5.60 -13.45
N THR A 168 6.67 4.91 -13.24
CA THR A 168 6.69 3.51 -12.80
C THR A 168 7.40 2.68 -13.86
N SER A 169 8.34 1.86 -13.44
CA SER A 169 9.04 0.95 -14.35
C SER A 169 8.03 -0.03 -14.95
N ILE A 170 8.11 -0.24 -16.26
CA ILE A 170 7.31 -1.24 -16.98
C ILE A 170 7.51 -2.63 -16.35
N ILE A 171 8.72 -2.93 -15.87
CA ILE A 171 9.04 -4.18 -15.19
C ILE A 171 8.14 -4.40 -13.95
N VAL A 172 7.92 -3.36 -13.14
CA VAL A 172 7.06 -3.45 -11.95
C VAL A 172 5.60 -3.71 -12.36
N LEU A 173 5.12 -3.08 -13.43
CA LEU A 173 3.77 -3.32 -13.95
C LEU A 173 3.61 -4.75 -14.49
N VAL A 174 4.62 -5.27 -15.20
CA VAL A 174 4.62 -6.66 -15.70
C VAL A 174 4.62 -7.65 -14.53
N LEU A 175 5.48 -7.46 -13.52
CA LEU A 175 5.51 -8.31 -12.33
C LEU A 175 4.18 -8.29 -11.57
N LEU A 176 3.57 -7.11 -11.43
CA LEU A 176 2.25 -6.99 -10.82
C LEU A 176 1.18 -7.72 -11.65
N GLY A 177 1.22 -7.60 -12.97
CA GLY A 177 0.31 -8.31 -13.89
C GLY A 177 0.45 -9.83 -13.78
N ILE A 178 1.69 -10.35 -13.71
CA ILE A 178 1.96 -11.77 -13.50
C ILE A 178 1.42 -12.23 -12.14
N LEU A 179 1.65 -11.46 -11.07
CA LEU A 179 1.12 -11.77 -9.74
C LEU A 179 -0.41 -11.88 -9.76
N VAL A 180 -1.09 -10.88 -10.36
CA VAL A 180 -2.56 -10.89 -10.49
C VAL A 180 -3.02 -12.13 -11.29
N LEU A 181 -2.34 -12.48 -12.38
CA LEU A 181 -2.65 -13.66 -13.18
C LEU A 181 -2.52 -14.95 -12.36
N PHE A 182 -1.44 -15.13 -11.61
CA PHE A 182 -1.28 -16.30 -10.72
C PHE A 182 -2.40 -16.40 -9.68
N ILE A 183 -2.82 -15.27 -9.14
CA ILE A 183 -3.90 -15.21 -8.18
C ILE A 183 -5.24 -15.63 -8.82
N LEU A 184 -5.54 -15.13 -10.02
CA LEU A 184 -6.75 -15.49 -10.74
C LEU A 184 -6.77 -16.99 -11.10
N ILE A 185 -5.63 -17.56 -11.49
CA ILE A 185 -5.48 -19.00 -11.75
C ILE A 185 -5.74 -19.80 -10.45
N ALA A 186 -5.15 -19.38 -9.33
CA ALA A 186 -5.36 -20.05 -8.05
C ALA A 186 -6.84 -20.02 -7.61
N ILE A 187 -7.53 -18.89 -7.78
CA ILE A 187 -8.96 -18.77 -7.50
C ILE A 187 -9.78 -19.66 -8.43
N SER A 188 -9.48 -19.65 -9.73
CA SER A 188 -10.21 -20.49 -10.68
C SER A 188 -10.03 -21.99 -10.39
N ALA A 189 -8.83 -22.40 -10.00
CA ALA A 189 -8.57 -23.78 -9.59
C ALA A 189 -9.35 -24.18 -8.33
N LEU A 190 -9.51 -23.24 -7.37
CA LEU A 190 -10.31 -23.45 -6.16
C LEU A 190 -11.82 -23.55 -6.46
N VAL A 191 -12.32 -22.79 -7.43
CA VAL A 191 -13.77 -22.72 -7.75
C VAL A 191 -14.20 -23.80 -8.73
N PHE A 192 -13.34 -24.17 -9.69
CA PHE A 192 -13.68 -25.07 -10.78
C PHE A 192 -12.91 -26.39 -10.75
N GLY A 193 -11.91 -26.54 -9.87
CA GLY A 193 -11.08 -27.73 -9.76
C GLY A 193 -11.53 -28.73 -8.68
N ALA A 194 -12.74 -28.51 -8.12
CA ALA A 194 -13.38 -29.41 -7.15
C ALA A 194 -14.38 -30.34 -7.82
#